data_16a99cc519a92830dae7a64a2986e296
#
_entry.id   16a99cc519a92830dae7a64a2986e296
#
_cell.length_a   1.000
_cell.length_b   1.000
_cell.length_c   1.000
_cell.angle_alpha   90.00
_cell.angle_beta   90.00
_cell.angle_gamma   90.00
#
_symmetry.space_group_name_H-M   'P 1'
#
loop_
_entity.id
_entity.type
_entity.pdbx_description
1 polymer ?
#
loop_
_entity_poly.entity_id
_entity_poly.type
_entity_poly.pdbx_seq_one_letter_code
_entity_poly.pdbx_strand_id
1 'polypeptide(L)'
;MDQNRLYYGTPYVKSFMCTVLSCTPSKKGTWEAVFDQTGFYPEGGGQPYDTGTINGISVLSVHERAGEIVHELAEPIEAGIRAEGIIDWNRRYDLMQQHTGEHILSGLVHRHFGYDNVGFHMGADEVTIDFNGVLTQEQLEMLEDEANEIVYANVPVKVLYPSDEELKNLEYRSKKELTGQVRIVEIPGADVCACCGTHVERTGWLLYTS
;
A
#
# COMPACT_ATOMS: atom_id res chain seq x y z
N MET A 1 -9.91 14.21 0.46
CA MET A 1 -9.78 12.79 0.07
C MET A 1 -10.14 12.68 -1.40
N ASP A 2 -9.32 12.03 -2.16
CA ASP A 2 -9.63 11.72 -3.56
C ASP A 2 -10.72 10.63 -3.56
N GLN A 3 -11.99 11.03 -3.77
CA GLN A 3 -13.16 10.14 -3.67
C GLN A 3 -13.13 9.02 -4.70
N ASN A 4 -12.22 9.12 -5.68
CA ASN A 4 -12.09 8.16 -6.78
C ASN A 4 -11.19 6.96 -6.42
N ARG A 5 -10.48 7.02 -5.28
CA ARG A 5 -9.54 5.98 -4.81
C ARG A 5 -10.12 5.26 -3.60
N LEU A 6 -10.95 4.25 -3.87
CA LEU A 6 -11.73 3.53 -2.85
C LEU A 6 -10.84 2.87 -1.77
N TYR A 7 -9.64 2.45 -2.14
CA TYR A 7 -8.66 1.85 -1.22
C TYR A 7 -8.17 2.81 -0.12
N TYR A 8 -8.37 4.13 -0.26
CA TYR A 8 -8.10 5.10 0.81
C TYR A 8 -9.25 5.21 1.82
N GLY A 9 -10.48 4.91 1.40
CA GLY A 9 -11.63 4.82 2.28
C GLY A 9 -11.61 3.52 3.10
N THR A 10 -11.35 2.40 2.43
CA THR A 10 -11.09 1.11 3.06
C THR A 10 -10.17 0.25 2.19
N PRO A 11 -9.04 -0.25 2.74
CA PRO A 11 -8.17 -1.17 2.01
C PRO A 11 -8.81 -2.56 1.80
N TYR A 12 -9.94 -2.85 2.47
CA TYR A 12 -10.65 -4.12 2.43
C TYR A 12 -11.71 -4.24 1.34
N VAL A 13 -11.78 -3.27 0.42
CA VAL A 13 -12.65 -3.38 -0.75
C VAL A 13 -12.20 -4.55 -1.61
N LYS A 14 -13.10 -5.53 -1.81
CA LYS A 14 -12.84 -6.73 -2.65
C LYS A 14 -13.50 -6.61 -4.02
N SER A 15 -14.65 -5.94 -4.08
CA SER A 15 -15.34 -5.63 -5.33
C SER A 15 -15.96 -4.25 -5.26
N PHE A 16 -16.16 -3.64 -6.42
CA PHE A 16 -16.74 -2.30 -6.53
C PHE A 16 -17.36 -2.12 -7.91
N MET A 17 -18.29 -1.17 -8.01
CA MET A 17 -18.85 -0.74 -9.29
C MET A 17 -18.13 0.53 -9.74
N CYS A 18 -17.86 0.64 -11.03
CA CYS A 18 -17.30 1.83 -11.66
C CYS A 18 -17.93 2.10 -13.03
N THR A 19 -17.64 3.26 -13.58
CA THR A 19 -17.98 3.63 -14.97
C THR A 19 -16.69 3.74 -15.77
N VAL A 20 -16.64 3.15 -16.95
CA VAL A 20 -15.49 3.25 -17.85
C VAL A 20 -15.46 4.65 -18.46
N LEU A 21 -14.46 5.46 -18.16
CA LEU A 21 -14.28 6.80 -18.72
C LEU A 21 -13.61 6.75 -20.08
N SER A 22 -12.60 5.91 -20.22
CA SER A 22 -11.87 5.70 -21.47
C SER A 22 -11.25 4.32 -21.54
N CYS A 23 -11.05 3.82 -22.77
CA CYS A 23 -10.26 2.62 -23.02
C CYS A 23 -9.58 2.78 -24.39
N THR A 24 -8.26 2.70 -24.42
CA THR A 24 -7.45 2.91 -25.62
C THR A 24 -6.38 1.81 -25.78
N PRO A 25 -6.01 1.47 -27.03
CA PRO A 25 -4.94 0.49 -27.26
C PRO A 25 -3.61 0.97 -26.69
N SER A 26 -2.90 0.10 -25.98
CA SER A 26 -1.52 0.34 -25.56
C SER A 26 -0.53 -0.06 -26.66
N LYS A 27 0.73 0.40 -26.55
CA LYS A 27 1.81 0.02 -27.47
C LYS A 27 2.23 -1.44 -27.32
N LYS A 28 1.79 -2.12 -26.25
CA LYS A 28 2.16 -3.49 -25.92
C LYS A 28 1.17 -4.55 -26.43
N GLY A 29 0.10 -4.11 -27.11
CA GLY A 29 -0.98 -5.00 -27.58
C GLY A 29 -2.03 -5.30 -26.50
N THR A 30 -2.00 -4.57 -25.41
CA THR A 30 -2.98 -4.54 -24.31
C THR A 30 -3.84 -3.29 -24.40
N TRP A 31 -4.65 -2.99 -23.39
CA TRP A 31 -5.55 -1.82 -23.36
C TRP A 31 -5.34 -1.02 -22.09
N GLU A 32 -5.30 0.30 -22.21
CA GLU A 32 -5.25 1.23 -21.09
C GLU A 32 -6.64 1.80 -20.83
N ALA A 33 -7.18 1.55 -19.63
CA ALA A 33 -8.49 2.01 -19.22
C ALA A 33 -8.44 2.92 -18.00
N VAL A 34 -9.31 3.94 -17.98
CA VAL A 34 -9.52 4.85 -16.83
C VAL A 34 -10.97 4.75 -16.39
N PHE A 35 -11.21 4.75 -15.09
CA PHE A 35 -12.53 4.63 -14.48
C PHE A 35 -12.85 5.86 -13.62
N ASP A 36 -14.14 6.11 -13.37
CA ASP A 36 -14.61 7.19 -12.50
C ASP A 36 -14.17 6.98 -11.02
N GLN A 37 -14.00 5.72 -10.61
CA GLN A 37 -13.46 5.31 -9.33
C GLN A 37 -12.82 3.93 -9.43
N THR A 38 -11.89 3.64 -8.51
CA THR A 38 -11.21 2.33 -8.49
C THR A 38 -10.89 1.85 -7.08
N GLY A 39 -11.04 0.55 -6.86
CA GLY A 39 -10.54 -0.16 -5.69
C GLY A 39 -9.15 -0.76 -5.90
N PHE A 40 -8.62 -0.80 -7.13
CA PHE A 40 -7.29 -1.30 -7.43
C PHE A 40 -6.22 -0.31 -6.98
N TYR A 41 -5.30 -0.77 -6.15
CA TYR A 41 -4.14 0.01 -5.72
C TYR A 41 -3.11 0.06 -6.85
N PRO A 42 -2.63 1.25 -7.25
CA PRO A 42 -1.54 1.39 -8.21
C PRO A 42 -0.20 1.10 -7.54
N GLU A 43 0.79 0.73 -8.34
CA GLU A 43 2.15 0.62 -7.83
C GLU A 43 2.63 1.94 -7.19
N GLY A 44 3.13 1.86 -5.96
CA GLY A 44 3.63 3.04 -5.26
C GLY A 44 4.14 2.76 -3.86
N GLY A 45 5.12 3.55 -3.40
CA GLY A 45 5.65 3.46 -2.05
C GLY A 45 6.33 2.13 -1.70
N GLY A 46 6.82 1.39 -2.71
CA GLY A 46 7.41 0.06 -2.53
C GLY A 46 6.39 -1.08 -2.58
N GLN A 47 5.08 -0.76 -2.59
CA GLN A 47 4.02 -1.77 -2.76
C GLN A 47 3.70 -1.96 -4.24
N PRO A 48 3.69 -3.21 -4.74
CA PRO A 48 3.23 -3.54 -6.08
C PRO A 48 1.75 -3.22 -6.29
N TYR A 49 1.36 -3.07 -7.56
CA TYR A 49 -0.05 -2.91 -7.95
C TYR A 49 -0.88 -4.16 -7.67
N ASP A 50 -2.20 -3.93 -7.54
CA ASP A 50 -3.16 -5.02 -7.50
C ASP A 50 -3.40 -5.63 -8.86
N THR A 51 -3.86 -6.88 -8.84
CA THR A 51 -4.43 -7.61 -9.96
C THR A 51 -5.87 -7.99 -9.67
N GLY A 52 -6.56 -8.51 -10.67
CA GLY A 52 -7.95 -8.92 -10.58
C GLY A 52 -8.65 -8.82 -11.93
N THR A 53 -9.95 -8.47 -11.92
CA THR A 53 -10.73 -8.38 -13.15
C THR A 53 -11.67 -7.16 -13.16
N ILE A 54 -11.98 -6.67 -14.36
CA ILE A 54 -13.06 -5.70 -14.65
C ILE A 54 -14.03 -6.37 -15.62
N ASN A 55 -15.28 -6.63 -15.20
CA ASN A 55 -16.25 -7.42 -15.97
C ASN A 55 -15.68 -8.74 -16.50
N GLY A 56 -14.82 -9.41 -15.71
CA GLY A 56 -14.14 -10.64 -16.11
C GLY A 56 -12.88 -10.47 -16.97
N ILE A 57 -12.60 -9.26 -17.46
CA ILE A 57 -11.36 -8.93 -18.20
C ILE A 57 -10.21 -8.78 -17.19
N SER A 58 -9.10 -9.46 -17.42
CA SER A 58 -7.94 -9.41 -16.53
C SER A 58 -7.30 -8.02 -16.47
N VAL A 59 -7.07 -7.52 -15.24
CA VAL A 59 -6.26 -6.35 -14.93
C VAL A 59 -4.81 -6.80 -14.76
N LEU A 60 -3.96 -6.41 -15.71
CA LEU A 60 -2.56 -6.85 -15.80
C LEU A 60 -1.63 -5.98 -14.96
N SER A 61 -1.89 -4.69 -14.91
CA SER A 61 -1.14 -3.72 -14.09
C SER A 61 -1.98 -2.48 -13.80
N VAL A 62 -1.62 -1.75 -12.74
CA VAL A 62 -2.27 -0.50 -12.35
C VAL A 62 -1.19 0.52 -12.00
N HIS A 63 -1.23 1.69 -12.61
CA HIS A 63 -0.25 2.75 -12.42
C HIS A 63 -0.91 4.12 -12.28
N GLU A 64 -0.26 5.00 -11.55
CA GLU A 64 -0.66 6.41 -11.51
C GLU A 64 0.15 7.21 -12.54
N ARG A 65 -0.54 7.95 -13.41
CA ARG A 65 0.06 8.85 -14.41
C ARG A 65 -0.66 10.18 -14.39
N ALA A 66 0.06 11.25 -14.12
CA ALA A 66 -0.47 12.62 -14.06
C ALA A 66 -1.73 12.78 -13.17
N GLY A 67 -1.79 12.02 -12.06
CA GLY A 67 -2.91 12.05 -11.12
C GLY A 67 -4.07 11.12 -11.46
N GLU A 68 -4.06 10.48 -12.62
CA GLU A 68 -5.05 9.48 -13.02
C GLU A 68 -4.56 8.06 -12.75
N ILE A 69 -5.48 7.17 -12.35
CA ILE A 69 -5.19 5.74 -12.20
C ILE A 69 -5.53 5.03 -13.50
N VAL A 70 -4.47 4.53 -14.16
CA VAL A 70 -4.55 3.81 -15.43
C VAL A 70 -4.43 2.32 -15.19
N HIS A 71 -5.38 1.55 -15.72
CA HIS A 71 -5.43 0.10 -15.63
C HIS A 71 -5.06 -0.51 -16.96
N GLU A 72 -4.06 -1.38 -16.99
CA GLU A 72 -3.71 -2.17 -18.17
C GLU A 72 -4.59 -3.44 -18.20
N LEU A 73 -5.42 -3.56 -19.23
CA LEU A 73 -6.36 -4.66 -19.41
C LEU A 73 -5.90 -5.60 -20.52
N ALA A 74 -6.19 -6.90 -20.36
CA ALA A 74 -5.90 -7.91 -21.39
C ALA A 74 -6.75 -7.73 -22.67
N GLU A 75 -7.98 -7.21 -22.53
CA GLU A 75 -8.95 -7.03 -23.59
C GLU A 75 -9.62 -5.63 -23.50
N PRO A 76 -10.21 -5.13 -24.60
CA PRO A 76 -10.89 -3.85 -24.59
C PRO A 76 -12.20 -3.90 -23.79
N ILE A 77 -12.57 -2.74 -23.25
CA ILE A 77 -13.86 -2.51 -22.61
C ILE A 77 -14.49 -1.24 -23.20
N GLU A 78 -15.80 -1.25 -23.40
CA GLU A 78 -16.52 -0.11 -23.98
C GLU A 78 -16.59 1.08 -23.01
N ALA A 79 -16.28 2.28 -23.48
CA ALA A 79 -16.41 3.49 -22.67
C ALA A 79 -17.90 3.84 -22.44
N GLY A 80 -18.19 4.41 -21.27
CA GLY A 80 -19.53 4.81 -20.84
C GLY A 80 -20.36 3.71 -20.16
N ILE A 81 -19.94 2.45 -20.18
CA ILE A 81 -20.67 1.38 -19.48
C ILE A 81 -20.31 1.32 -18.00
N ARG A 82 -21.21 0.73 -17.21
CA ARG A 82 -20.92 0.31 -15.82
C ARG A 82 -20.22 -1.03 -15.82
N ALA A 83 -19.19 -1.13 -15.00
CA ALA A 83 -18.39 -2.32 -14.88
C ALA A 83 -18.18 -2.70 -13.40
N GLU A 84 -18.05 -3.99 -13.13
CA GLU A 84 -17.68 -4.50 -11.82
C GLU A 84 -16.20 -4.82 -11.76
N GLY A 85 -15.49 -4.19 -10.81
CA GLY A 85 -14.11 -4.53 -10.46
C GLY A 85 -14.06 -5.56 -9.35
N ILE A 86 -13.27 -6.61 -9.54
CA ILE A 86 -13.02 -7.65 -8.53
C ILE A 86 -11.51 -7.74 -8.33
N ILE A 87 -11.05 -7.48 -7.10
CA ILE A 87 -9.63 -7.48 -6.74
C ILE A 87 -9.19 -8.91 -6.42
N ASP A 88 -8.00 -9.32 -6.86
CA ASP A 88 -7.33 -10.50 -6.34
C ASP A 88 -7.02 -10.28 -4.86
N TRP A 89 -7.95 -10.78 -4.03
CA TRP A 89 -7.92 -10.52 -2.60
C TRP A 89 -6.73 -11.18 -1.91
N ASN A 90 -6.33 -12.36 -2.35
CA ASN A 90 -5.20 -13.06 -1.73
C ASN A 90 -3.92 -12.26 -1.90
N ARG A 91 -3.67 -11.77 -3.12
CA ARG A 91 -2.54 -10.88 -3.41
C ARG A 91 -2.61 -9.56 -2.63
N ARG A 92 -3.78 -8.89 -2.62
CA ARG A 92 -3.96 -7.63 -1.88
C ARG A 92 -3.68 -7.81 -0.40
N TYR A 93 -4.24 -8.84 0.20
CA TYR A 93 -4.12 -9.08 1.63
C TYR A 93 -2.69 -9.43 2.04
N ASP A 94 -2.02 -10.26 1.26
CA ASP A 94 -0.59 -10.57 1.43
C ASP A 94 0.28 -9.30 1.38
N LEU A 95 0.09 -8.45 0.37
CA LEU A 95 0.80 -7.17 0.27
C LEU A 95 0.52 -6.24 1.45
N MET A 96 -0.71 -6.20 1.97
CA MET A 96 -1.06 -5.44 3.17
C MET A 96 -0.33 -5.95 4.41
N GLN A 97 -0.23 -7.28 4.58
CA GLN A 97 0.50 -7.90 5.69
C GLN A 97 1.98 -7.56 5.61
N GLN A 98 2.61 -7.78 4.47
CA GLN A 98 4.03 -7.51 4.23
C GLN A 98 4.36 -6.02 4.44
N HIS A 99 3.53 -5.11 3.92
CA HIS A 99 3.73 -3.67 4.08
C HIS A 99 3.60 -3.23 5.55
N THR A 100 2.65 -3.80 6.28
CA THR A 100 2.51 -3.52 7.72
C THR A 100 3.69 -4.07 8.51
N GLY A 101 4.19 -5.26 8.18
CA GLY A 101 5.40 -5.84 8.76
C GLY A 101 6.65 -4.99 8.52
N GLU A 102 6.80 -4.45 7.29
CA GLU A 102 7.88 -3.51 6.99
C GLU A 102 7.84 -2.27 7.88
N HIS A 103 6.66 -1.66 8.06
CA HIS A 103 6.51 -0.51 8.94
C HIS A 103 6.92 -0.81 10.37
N ILE A 104 6.53 -1.97 10.92
CA ILE A 104 6.93 -2.39 12.27
C ILE A 104 8.45 -2.45 12.35
N LEU A 105 9.11 -3.19 11.47
CA LEU A 105 10.57 -3.35 11.48
C LEU A 105 11.30 -2.04 11.25
N SER A 106 10.90 -1.26 10.25
CA SER A 106 11.54 0.02 9.93
C SER A 106 11.40 1.04 11.05
N GLY A 107 10.24 1.08 11.72
CA GLY A 107 10.02 1.96 12.86
C GLY A 107 10.88 1.56 14.07
N LEU A 108 10.98 0.25 14.36
CA LEU A 108 11.85 -0.27 15.43
C LEU A 108 13.33 0.02 15.16
N VAL A 109 13.80 -0.22 13.94
CA VAL A 109 15.20 0.06 13.54
C VAL A 109 15.49 1.57 13.69
N HIS A 110 14.59 2.42 13.23
CA HIS A 110 14.77 3.87 13.37
C HIS A 110 14.81 4.29 14.84
N ARG A 111 13.90 3.78 15.68
CA ARG A 111 13.81 4.10 17.11
C ARG A 111 15.05 3.70 17.88
N HIS A 112 15.60 2.50 17.65
CA HIS A 112 16.73 1.97 18.40
C HIS A 112 18.09 2.45 17.91
N PHE A 113 18.23 2.62 16.59
CA PHE A 113 19.54 2.85 15.96
C PHE A 113 19.62 4.15 15.18
N GLY A 114 18.50 4.85 14.95
CA GLY A 114 18.45 6.05 14.11
C GLY A 114 18.69 5.77 12.62
N TYR A 115 18.60 4.49 12.20
CA TYR A 115 18.76 4.14 10.79
C TYR A 115 17.46 4.30 10.04
N ASP A 116 17.56 4.78 8.80
CA ASP A 116 16.44 4.97 7.91
C ASP A 116 16.34 3.83 6.88
N ASN A 117 15.12 3.43 6.58
CA ASN A 117 14.84 2.59 5.44
C ASN A 117 15.11 3.38 4.14
N VAL A 118 16.10 2.96 3.37
CA VAL A 118 16.53 3.57 2.11
C VAL A 118 16.13 2.75 0.88
N GLY A 119 15.64 1.52 1.08
CA GLY A 119 15.13 0.64 0.03
C GLY A 119 14.10 -0.35 0.58
N PHE A 120 13.01 -0.55 -0.17
CA PHE A 120 11.98 -1.52 0.18
C PHE A 120 11.44 -2.15 -1.09
N HIS A 121 11.46 -3.47 -1.13
CA HIS A 121 10.97 -4.25 -2.26
C HIS A 121 10.20 -5.48 -1.81
N MET A 122 8.97 -5.62 -2.28
CA MET A 122 8.15 -6.81 -2.10
C MET A 122 8.30 -7.70 -3.35
N GLY A 123 9.18 -8.69 -3.27
CA GLY A 123 9.35 -9.71 -4.31
C GLY A 123 8.26 -10.78 -4.23
N ALA A 124 8.31 -11.73 -5.17
CA ALA A 124 7.40 -12.87 -5.18
C ALA A 124 7.69 -13.88 -4.05
N ASP A 125 8.96 -14.04 -3.70
CA ASP A 125 9.43 -15.05 -2.76
C ASP A 125 9.96 -14.44 -1.44
N GLU A 126 10.36 -13.16 -1.48
CA GLU A 126 10.95 -12.48 -0.31
C GLU A 126 10.65 -10.99 -0.31
N VAL A 127 10.68 -10.41 0.87
CA VAL A 127 10.64 -8.96 1.10
C VAL A 127 12.02 -8.51 1.56
N THR A 128 12.56 -7.48 0.90
CA THR A 128 13.85 -6.90 1.28
C THR A 128 13.69 -5.49 1.78
N ILE A 129 14.45 -5.14 2.82
CA ILE A 129 14.51 -3.80 3.41
C ILE A 129 15.98 -3.41 3.52
N ASP A 130 16.37 -2.30 2.91
CA ASP A 130 17.70 -1.75 3.00
C ASP A 130 17.73 -0.59 3.99
N PHE A 131 18.70 -0.63 4.92
CA PHE A 131 18.93 0.44 5.89
C PHE A 131 20.25 1.16 5.61
N ASN A 132 20.34 2.45 5.98
CA ASN A 132 21.57 3.24 5.89
C ASN A 132 22.55 2.95 7.04
N GLY A 133 22.41 1.82 7.72
CA GLY A 133 23.28 1.37 8.81
C GLY A 133 23.40 -0.16 8.83
N VAL A 134 24.40 -0.67 9.54
CA VAL A 134 24.65 -2.11 9.68
C VAL A 134 24.08 -2.60 10.99
N LEU A 135 23.29 -3.66 10.93
CA LEU A 135 22.73 -4.36 12.09
C LEU A 135 23.54 -5.62 12.37
N THR A 136 23.85 -5.89 13.64
CA THR A 136 24.44 -7.16 14.07
C THR A 136 23.37 -8.24 14.20
N GLN A 137 23.81 -9.50 14.32
CA GLN A 137 22.88 -10.62 14.50
C GLN A 137 22.06 -10.47 15.80
N GLU A 138 22.68 -10.06 16.88
CA GLU A 138 22.01 -9.85 18.17
C GLU A 138 20.97 -8.71 18.10
N GLN A 139 21.26 -7.67 17.30
CA GLN A 139 20.29 -6.58 17.06
C GLN A 139 19.10 -7.06 16.23
N LEU A 140 19.33 -7.91 15.23
CA LEU A 140 18.24 -8.50 14.44
C LEU A 140 17.34 -9.40 15.30
N GLU A 141 17.91 -10.23 16.16
CA GLU A 141 17.16 -11.08 17.10
C GLU A 141 16.33 -10.24 18.08
N MET A 142 16.91 -9.17 18.63
CA MET A 142 16.16 -8.23 19.50
C MET A 142 14.98 -7.58 18.75
N LEU A 143 15.21 -7.14 17.48
CA LEU A 143 14.17 -6.52 16.67
C LEU A 143 13.07 -7.51 16.31
N GLU A 144 13.41 -8.77 16.03
CA GLU A 144 12.45 -9.85 15.77
C GLU A 144 11.56 -10.09 16.97
N ASP A 145 12.14 -10.22 18.17
CA ASP A 145 11.39 -10.42 19.42
C ASP A 145 10.42 -9.26 19.66
N GLU A 146 10.87 -8.00 19.55
CA GLU A 146 10.03 -6.82 19.75
C GLU A 146 8.95 -6.69 18.67
N ALA A 147 9.25 -6.98 17.42
CA ALA A 147 8.26 -7.00 16.34
C ALA A 147 7.17 -8.04 16.61
N ASN A 148 7.55 -9.23 17.06
CA ASN A 148 6.60 -10.28 17.44
C ASN A 148 5.72 -9.86 18.63
N GLU A 149 6.26 -9.16 19.64
CA GLU A 149 5.46 -8.62 20.74
C GLU A 149 4.37 -7.64 20.23
N ILE A 150 4.71 -6.76 19.29
CA ILE A 150 3.76 -5.83 18.68
C ILE A 150 2.68 -6.58 17.88
N VAL A 151 3.06 -7.63 17.15
CA VAL A 151 2.12 -8.49 16.43
C VAL A 151 1.16 -9.19 17.38
N TYR A 152 1.68 -9.81 18.45
CA TYR A 152 0.86 -10.49 19.46
C TYR A 152 -0.01 -9.54 20.29
N ALA A 153 0.43 -8.29 20.51
CA ALA A 153 -0.38 -7.27 21.18
C ALA A 153 -1.62 -6.86 20.36
N ASN A 154 -1.64 -7.20 19.07
CA ASN A 154 -2.77 -6.96 18.16
C ASN A 154 -3.27 -5.51 18.22
N VAL A 155 -2.36 -4.55 18.13
CA VAL A 155 -2.69 -3.12 18.19
C VAL A 155 -3.34 -2.64 16.89
N PRO A 156 -4.20 -1.60 16.94
CA PRO A 156 -4.82 -1.04 15.74
C PRO A 156 -3.79 -0.30 14.89
N VAL A 157 -3.85 -0.51 13.58
CA VAL A 157 -3.13 0.30 12.59
C VAL A 157 -4.03 1.46 12.19
N LYS A 158 -3.60 2.68 12.48
CA LYS A 158 -4.41 3.88 12.26
C LYS A 158 -3.93 4.63 11.02
N VAL A 159 -4.89 5.16 10.27
CA VAL A 159 -4.63 6.07 9.15
C VAL A 159 -5.13 7.46 9.53
N LEU A 160 -4.22 8.43 9.48
CA LEU A 160 -4.49 9.81 9.86
C LEU A 160 -4.26 10.73 8.66
N TYR A 161 -5.03 11.81 8.63
CA TYR A 161 -4.89 12.89 7.66
C TYR A 161 -4.73 14.22 8.42
N PRO A 162 -3.57 14.44 9.05
CA PRO A 162 -3.35 15.64 9.86
C PRO A 162 -3.43 16.91 9.02
N SER A 163 -3.87 17.99 9.63
CA SER A 163 -3.73 19.34 9.09
C SER A 163 -2.26 19.78 9.07
N ASP A 164 -1.96 20.84 8.31
CA ASP A 164 -0.59 21.39 8.25
C ASP A 164 -0.07 21.83 9.65
N GLU A 165 -0.96 22.23 10.55
CA GLU A 165 -0.60 22.62 11.89
C GLU A 165 -0.31 21.42 12.80
N GLU A 166 -1.11 20.37 12.71
CA GLU A 166 -0.89 19.11 13.43
C GLU A 166 0.38 18.42 12.92
N LEU A 167 0.62 18.46 11.61
CA LEU A 167 1.79 17.84 10.98
C LEU A 167 3.11 18.46 11.47
N LYS A 168 3.14 19.78 11.77
CA LYS A 168 4.34 20.45 12.31
C LYS A 168 4.74 19.96 13.70
N ASN A 169 3.77 19.43 14.46
CA ASN A 169 3.97 18.95 15.84
C ASN A 169 4.02 17.41 15.92
N LEU A 170 3.87 16.71 14.78
CA LEU A 170 3.89 15.27 14.72
C LEU A 170 5.30 14.81 14.33
N GLU A 171 5.92 13.99 15.17
CA GLU A 171 7.14 13.27 14.79
C GLU A 171 6.76 12.07 13.93
N TYR A 172 7.21 12.03 12.69
CA TYR A 172 6.94 10.93 11.76
C TYR A 172 8.11 10.72 10.79
N ARG A 173 8.27 9.50 10.34
CA ARG A 173 9.23 9.15 9.28
C ARG A 173 8.65 9.49 7.90
N SER A 174 9.50 9.90 6.98
CA SER A 174 9.15 10.08 5.57
C SER A 174 10.31 9.72 4.68
N LYS A 175 10.04 8.97 3.61
CA LYS A 175 11.05 8.61 2.59
C LYS A 175 11.21 9.69 1.51
N LYS A 176 10.34 10.71 1.49
CA LYS A 176 10.32 11.75 0.44
C LYS A 176 9.90 13.09 1.03
N GLU A 177 10.29 14.17 0.37
CA GLU A 177 9.63 15.46 0.59
C GLU A 177 8.16 15.37 0.16
N LEU A 178 7.26 15.81 1.04
CA LEU A 178 5.83 15.68 0.86
C LEU A 178 5.23 17.01 0.44
N THR A 179 4.34 16.98 -0.54
CA THR A 179 3.56 18.14 -0.98
C THR A 179 2.07 17.78 -0.96
N GLY A 180 1.23 18.73 -0.52
CA GLY A 180 -0.21 18.52 -0.40
C GLY A 180 -0.60 17.75 0.87
N GLN A 181 -1.78 17.14 0.87
CA GLN A 181 -2.30 16.42 2.02
C GLN A 181 -1.47 15.17 2.33
N VAL A 182 -0.87 15.13 3.50
CA VAL A 182 -0.06 14.00 3.97
C VAL A 182 -0.95 12.94 4.62
N ARG A 183 -0.77 11.70 4.22
CA ARG A 183 -1.40 10.52 4.85
C ARG A 183 -0.38 9.86 5.76
N ILE A 184 -0.71 9.73 7.04
CA ILE A 184 0.13 9.09 8.06
C ILE A 184 -0.45 7.74 8.42
N VAL A 185 0.41 6.73 8.51
CA VAL A 185 0.10 5.43 9.10
C VAL A 185 0.78 5.38 10.46
N GLU A 186 -0.01 5.14 11.51
CA GLU A 186 0.44 5.00 12.90
C GLU A 186 0.22 3.56 13.36
N ILE A 187 1.29 2.91 13.78
CA ILE A 187 1.27 1.62 14.48
C ILE A 187 1.77 1.86 15.89
N PRO A 188 0.87 1.93 16.91
CA PRO A 188 1.27 2.24 18.28
C PRO A 188 2.39 1.34 18.80
N GLY A 189 3.45 1.96 19.33
CA GLY A 189 4.63 1.24 19.81
C GLY A 189 5.62 0.79 18.74
N ALA A 190 5.32 0.99 17.46
CA ALA A 190 6.22 0.62 16.35
C ALA A 190 6.60 1.81 15.48
N ASP A 191 5.63 2.44 14.81
CA ASP A 191 5.93 3.39 13.75
C ASP A 191 4.88 4.50 13.62
N VAL A 192 5.33 5.67 13.19
CA VAL A 192 4.52 6.77 12.66
C VAL A 192 5.18 7.22 11.36
N CYS A 193 4.55 6.94 10.22
CA CYS A 193 5.19 7.15 8.93
C CYS A 193 4.23 7.71 7.88
N ALA A 194 4.74 8.60 7.04
CA ALA A 194 4.02 9.05 5.87
C ALA A 194 4.01 7.93 4.81
N CYS A 195 2.83 7.39 4.53
CA CYS A 195 2.67 6.26 3.62
C CYS A 195 1.34 6.31 2.87
N CYS A 196 1.37 6.01 1.57
CA CYS A 196 0.19 5.91 0.71
C CYS A 196 -0.31 4.47 0.53
N GLY A 197 0.44 3.45 1.01
CA GLY A 197 0.12 2.05 0.81
C GLY A 197 -1.08 1.55 1.60
N THR A 198 -1.47 0.32 1.31
CA THR A 198 -2.55 -0.37 2.03
C THR A 198 -1.97 -1.20 3.18
N HIS A 199 -2.69 -1.24 4.29
CA HIS A 199 -2.26 -1.92 5.52
C HIS A 199 -3.40 -2.74 6.11
N VAL A 200 -3.05 -3.75 6.93
CA VAL A 200 -4.04 -4.45 7.75
C VAL A 200 -4.53 -3.52 8.88
N GLU A 201 -5.75 -3.74 9.36
CA GLU A 201 -6.34 -2.90 10.43
C GLU A 201 -5.74 -3.14 11.80
N ARG A 202 -5.13 -4.31 12.02
CA ARG A 202 -4.52 -4.69 13.31
C ARG A 202 -3.28 -5.53 13.09
N THR A 203 -2.27 -5.36 13.93
CA THR A 203 -1.00 -6.06 13.80
C THR A 203 -1.12 -7.59 13.95
N GLY A 204 -2.05 -8.09 14.75
CA GLY A 204 -2.30 -9.53 14.88
C GLY A 204 -2.77 -10.21 13.59
N TRP A 205 -3.23 -9.44 12.60
CA TRP A 205 -3.64 -9.98 11.31
C TRP A 205 -2.45 -10.35 10.39
N LEU A 206 -1.22 -10.04 10.80
CA LEU A 206 -0.02 -10.55 10.16
C LEU A 206 0.15 -12.07 10.37
N LEU A 207 -0.50 -12.66 11.37
CA LEU A 207 -0.44 -14.10 11.66
C LEU A 207 -1.44 -14.93 10.85
N TYR A 208 -2.42 -14.30 10.19
CA TYR A 208 -3.41 -15.01 9.40
C TYR A 208 -2.90 -15.18 7.97
N THR A 209 -2.57 -16.42 7.63
CA THR A 209 -2.41 -16.81 6.22
C THR A 209 -3.79 -17.04 5.62
N SER A 210 -4.04 -16.49 4.45
CA SER A 210 -5.27 -16.70 3.66
C SER A 210 -5.39 -18.16 3.19
#